data_9d9c8eaf44699f45e55dec76115ea010
#
_entry.id   9d9c8eaf44699f45e55dec76115ea010
#
_cell.length_a   1.000
_cell.length_b   1.000
_cell.length_c   1.000
_cell.angle_alpha   90.00
_cell.angle_beta   90.00
_cell.angle_gamma   90.00
#
_symmetry.space_group_name_H-M   'P 1'
#
loop_
_entity.id
_entity.type
_entity.pdbx_description
1 polymer ?
#
loop_
_entity_poly.entity_id
_entity_poly.type
_entity_poly.pdbx_seq_one_letter_code
_entity_poly.pdbx_strand_id
1 'polypeptide(L)'
;MKKNLTGKKMYLTLGITCACIIAVVIAISTIANINVQCMNKCTESALNIVKNNFEVSQIDLGNKSKMQLNALIKFDVEQYDIKDIGNLSIMKVNMGIMQMFTFIVTPIHKNMPLLSVDYMYILGKRKSYIEYYDLVEIKDSTYLKLLNKLDSVIKNFDYLKNVEVTPDWHYCLLTVKTFKAGKIKNDKDLHSLLENSLMEYFISAKELQNLNNEKLLQKKQITLEYTNGLIEKGGVSTDIFKKSLGTQATKRFFDETLFGTANY
;
A
#
# COMPACT_ATOMS: atom_id res chain seq x y z
N MET A 1 40.79 -47.86 20.54
CA MET A 1 40.96 -46.42 20.39
C MET A 1 40.23 -45.72 19.21
N LYS A 2 39.40 -46.38 18.41
CA LYS A 2 38.66 -45.77 17.24
C LYS A 2 37.28 -45.19 17.57
N LYS A 3 36.63 -45.53 18.69
CA LYS A 3 35.27 -45.06 19.04
C LYS A 3 35.16 -43.59 19.49
N ASN A 4 36.23 -42.96 19.99
CA ASN A 4 36.19 -41.60 20.47
C ASN A 4 36.36 -40.50 19.39
N LEU A 5 36.86 -40.86 18.19
CA LEU A 5 37.03 -39.89 17.09
C LEU A 5 35.71 -39.59 16.35
N THR A 6 34.80 -40.57 16.26
CA THR A 6 33.50 -40.42 15.63
C THR A 6 32.58 -39.50 16.45
N GLY A 7 32.56 -39.62 17.77
CA GLY A 7 31.81 -38.78 18.69
C GLY A 7 32.25 -37.30 18.63
N LYS A 8 33.56 -37.02 18.72
CA LYS A 8 34.09 -35.65 18.59
C LYS A 8 33.75 -34.96 17.28
N LYS A 9 33.86 -35.68 16.14
CA LYS A 9 33.47 -35.15 14.83
C LYS A 9 31.98 -34.82 14.79
N MET A 10 31.11 -35.69 15.31
CA MET A 10 29.67 -35.51 15.37
C MET A 10 29.29 -34.25 16.17
N TYR A 11 29.87 -34.06 17.37
CA TYR A 11 29.62 -32.85 18.18
C TYR A 11 30.13 -31.57 17.51
N LEU A 12 31.27 -31.61 16.83
CA LEU A 12 31.80 -30.47 16.09
C LEU A 12 30.87 -30.09 14.95
N THR A 13 30.40 -31.09 14.16
CA THR A 13 29.45 -30.86 13.06
C THR A 13 28.14 -30.28 13.59
N LEU A 14 27.58 -30.82 14.67
CA LEU A 14 26.35 -30.31 15.30
C LEU A 14 26.53 -28.86 15.78
N GLY A 15 27.67 -28.56 16.43
CA GLY A 15 27.98 -27.20 16.87
C GLY A 15 28.06 -26.20 15.71
N ILE A 16 28.73 -26.57 14.62
CA ILE A 16 28.81 -25.74 13.40
C ILE A 16 27.41 -25.53 12.79
N THR A 17 26.61 -26.56 12.69
CA THR A 17 25.24 -26.46 12.16
C THR A 17 24.37 -25.53 13.00
N CYS A 18 24.40 -25.66 14.34
CA CYS A 18 23.68 -24.76 15.25
C CYS A 18 24.16 -23.30 15.10
N ALA A 19 25.46 -23.07 15.03
CA ALA A 19 26.01 -21.72 14.83
C ALA A 19 25.56 -21.09 13.51
N CYS A 20 25.53 -21.87 12.41
CA CYS A 20 25.02 -21.42 11.11
C CYS A 20 23.52 -21.06 11.19
N ILE A 21 22.69 -21.89 11.84
CA ILE A 21 21.26 -21.62 11.99
C ILE A 21 21.05 -20.30 12.79
N ILE A 22 21.76 -20.13 13.91
CA ILE A 22 21.70 -18.92 14.71
C ILE A 22 22.09 -17.69 13.90
N ALA A 23 23.18 -17.77 13.13
CA ALA A 23 23.62 -16.67 12.27
C ALA A 23 22.55 -16.29 11.21
N VAL A 24 21.91 -17.28 10.58
CA VAL A 24 20.82 -17.06 9.63
C VAL A 24 19.61 -16.40 10.30
N VAL A 25 19.20 -16.86 11.49
CA VAL A 25 18.10 -16.27 12.25
C VAL A 25 18.39 -14.81 12.60
N ILE A 26 19.60 -14.52 13.07
CA ILE A 26 20.04 -13.15 13.38
C ILE A 26 19.98 -12.27 12.12
N ALA A 27 20.50 -12.75 10.98
CA ALA A 27 20.48 -12.00 9.73
C ALA A 27 19.05 -11.69 9.25
N ILE A 28 18.14 -12.68 9.31
CA ILE A 28 16.72 -12.50 8.95
C ILE A 28 16.06 -11.48 9.88
N SER A 29 16.27 -11.59 11.20
CA SER A 29 15.71 -10.66 12.18
C SER A 29 16.22 -9.24 11.99
N THR A 30 17.51 -9.07 11.68
CA THR A 30 18.10 -7.77 11.38
C THR A 30 17.45 -7.13 10.14
N ILE A 31 17.29 -7.91 9.06
CA ILE A 31 16.64 -7.44 7.83
C ILE A 31 15.17 -7.10 8.09
N ALA A 32 14.44 -7.92 8.87
CA ALA A 32 13.06 -7.65 9.23
C ALA A 32 12.93 -6.32 10.00
N ASN A 33 13.83 -6.03 10.94
CA ASN A 33 13.85 -4.76 11.67
C ASN A 33 14.11 -3.56 10.74
N ILE A 34 15.06 -3.68 9.80
CA ILE A 34 15.32 -2.64 8.78
C ILE A 34 14.04 -2.41 7.95
N ASN A 35 13.35 -3.48 7.55
CA ASN A 35 12.11 -3.37 6.78
C ASN A 35 11.02 -2.64 7.57
N VAL A 36 10.80 -2.99 8.84
CA VAL A 36 9.81 -2.34 9.71
C VAL A 36 10.12 -0.85 9.87
N GLN A 37 11.39 -0.50 10.11
CA GLN A 37 11.80 0.91 10.22
C GLN A 37 11.56 1.68 8.92
N CYS A 38 11.90 1.09 7.77
CA CYS A 38 11.67 1.70 6.46
C CYS A 38 10.16 1.87 6.19
N MET A 39 9.36 0.85 6.45
CA MET A 39 7.90 0.89 6.34
C MET A 39 7.29 2.01 7.20
N ASN A 40 7.67 2.09 8.48
CA ASN A 40 7.16 3.12 9.38
C ASN A 40 7.56 4.52 8.91
N LYS A 41 8.82 4.72 8.52
CA LYS A 41 9.28 5.98 7.97
C LYS A 41 8.47 6.41 6.73
N CYS A 42 8.20 5.48 5.81
CA CYS A 42 7.39 5.78 4.61
C CYS A 42 5.95 6.15 4.98
N THR A 43 5.32 5.42 5.91
CA THR A 43 3.94 5.73 6.33
C THR A 43 3.84 7.04 7.10
N GLU A 44 4.79 7.34 7.98
CA GLU A 44 4.86 8.61 8.71
C GLU A 44 5.06 9.79 7.76
N SER A 45 6.01 9.67 6.82
CA SER A 45 6.25 10.70 5.80
C SER A 45 5.00 10.93 4.93
N ALA A 46 4.35 9.85 4.47
CA ALA A 46 3.12 9.93 3.70
C ALA A 46 2.01 10.66 4.46
N LEU A 47 1.75 10.28 5.71
CA LEU A 47 0.73 10.92 6.55
C LEU A 47 1.07 12.39 6.85
N ASN A 48 2.34 12.73 7.07
CA ASN A 48 2.77 14.10 7.28
C ASN A 48 2.56 14.97 6.03
N ILE A 49 2.79 14.43 4.84
CA ILE A 49 2.48 15.15 3.59
C ILE A 49 0.99 15.49 3.52
N VAL A 50 0.11 14.55 3.87
CA VAL A 50 -1.34 14.83 3.92
C VAL A 50 -1.66 15.91 4.92
N LYS A 51 -1.20 15.78 6.18
CA LYS A 51 -1.47 16.70 7.28
C LYS A 51 -0.92 18.11 7.04
N ASN A 52 0.17 18.25 6.32
CA ASN A 52 0.74 19.53 5.95
C ASN A 52 -0.04 20.24 4.83
N ASN A 53 -0.87 19.50 4.10
CA ASN A 53 -1.62 20.03 2.96
C ASN A 53 -3.11 20.21 3.25
N PHE A 54 -3.68 19.39 4.14
CA PHE A 54 -5.12 19.35 4.44
C PHE A 54 -5.38 19.18 5.94
N GLU A 55 -6.56 19.60 6.38
CA GLU A 55 -7.10 19.21 7.68
C GLU A 55 -7.48 17.74 7.66
N VAL A 56 -6.99 16.96 8.63
CA VAL A 56 -7.13 15.50 8.69
C VAL A 56 -7.66 15.09 10.05
N SER A 57 -8.77 14.37 10.06
CA SER A 57 -9.40 13.83 11.28
C SER A 57 -9.25 12.32 11.28
N GLN A 58 -8.70 11.75 12.35
CA GLN A 58 -8.62 10.31 12.50
C GLN A 58 -9.98 9.72 12.87
N ILE A 59 -10.36 8.64 12.20
CA ILE A 59 -11.58 7.89 12.48
C ILE A 59 -11.25 6.78 13.47
N ASP A 60 -11.99 6.72 14.57
CA ASP A 60 -11.83 5.65 15.56
C ASP A 60 -12.43 4.34 15.01
N LEU A 61 -11.57 3.40 14.73
CA LEU A 61 -11.94 2.07 14.25
C LEU A 61 -12.23 1.08 15.38
N GLY A 62 -11.98 1.44 16.64
CA GLY A 62 -12.10 0.53 17.76
C GLY A 62 -11.32 -0.77 17.54
N ASN A 63 -11.99 -1.91 17.71
CA ASN A 63 -11.38 -3.23 17.50
C ASN A 63 -10.98 -3.52 16.04
N LYS A 64 -11.48 -2.77 15.06
CA LYS A 64 -11.13 -2.93 13.64
C LYS A 64 -9.74 -2.37 13.30
N SER A 65 -9.12 -1.58 14.20
CA SER A 65 -7.76 -1.05 14.02
C SER A 65 -6.70 -2.16 13.98
N LYS A 66 -7.02 -3.35 14.50
CA LYS A 66 -6.15 -4.53 14.47
C LYS A 66 -6.92 -5.71 13.92
N MET A 67 -6.66 -6.07 12.68
CA MET A 67 -7.30 -7.20 12.02
C MET A 67 -6.36 -8.40 11.98
N GLN A 68 -6.87 -9.57 12.31
CA GLN A 68 -6.14 -10.82 12.15
C GLN A 68 -6.86 -11.71 11.14
N LEU A 69 -6.23 -11.96 9.99
CA LEU A 69 -6.78 -12.83 8.95
C LEU A 69 -6.52 -14.31 9.23
N ASN A 70 -5.38 -14.63 9.83
CA ASN A 70 -5.01 -15.98 10.26
C ASN A 70 -3.88 -15.89 11.31
N ALA A 71 -3.33 -17.05 11.73
CA ALA A 71 -2.28 -17.09 12.75
C ALA A 71 -1.02 -16.27 12.41
N LEU A 72 -0.75 -16.02 11.13
CA LEU A 72 0.47 -15.38 10.64
C LEU A 72 0.26 -13.95 10.13
N ILE A 73 -0.97 -13.60 9.68
CA ILE A 73 -1.25 -12.34 9.01
C ILE A 73 -2.06 -11.45 9.95
N LYS A 74 -1.42 -10.40 10.44
CA LYS A 74 -2.03 -9.35 11.25
C LYS A 74 -1.85 -8.02 10.53
N PHE A 75 -2.91 -7.21 10.52
CA PHE A 75 -2.93 -5.87 9.99
C PHE A 75 -3.16 -4.86 11.09
N ASP A 76 -2.38 -3.79 11.07
CA ASP A 76 -2.71 -2.55 11.74
C ASP A 76 -3.36 -1.62 10.72
N VAL A 77 -4.55 -1.13 11.03
CA VAL A 77 -5.34 -0.29 10.12
C VAL A 77 -5.61 1.05 10.79
N GLU A 78 -5.35 2.11 10.05
CA GLU A 78 -5.66 3.49 10.42
C GLU A 78 -6.56 4.08 9.33
N GLN A 79 -7.56 4.86 9.72
CA GLN A 79 -8.47 5.54 8.79
C GLN A 79 -8.59 7.01 9.17
N TYR A 80 -8.67 7.85 8.15
CA TYR A 80 -8.76 9.29 8.30
C TYR A 80 -9.78 9.86 7.31
N ASP A 81 -10.45 10.92 7.74
CA ASP A 81 -11.15 11.83 6.83
C ASP A 81 -10.21 12.98 6.48
N ILE A 82 -10.00 13.21 5.18
CA ILE A 82 -9.28 14.36 4.66
C ILE A 82 -10.32 15.38 4.20
N LYS A 83 -10.43 16.49 4.90
CA LYS A 83 -11.41 17.54 4.59
C LYS A 83 -11.34 17.97 3.13
N ASP A 84 -12.50 18.05 2.48
CA ASP A 84 -12.67 18.40 1.06
C ASP A 84 -12.03 17.42 0.05
N ILE A 85 -11.48 16.29 0.52
CA ILE A 85 -10.96 15.20 -0.34
C ILE A 85 -11.83 13.96 -0.18
N GLY A 86 -11.83 13.35 1.02
CA GLY A 86 -12.50 12.10 1.32
C GLY A 86 -11.67 11.17 2.20
N ASN A 87 -11.82 9.85 2.00
CA ASN A 87 -11.23 8.83 2.86
C ASN A 87 -9.74 8.62 2.58
N LEU A 88 -8.95 8.44 3.65
CA LEU A 88 -7.61 7.89 3.64
C LEU A 88 -7.56 6.66 4.53
N SER A 89 -7.04 5.56 3.99
CA SER A 89 -6.74 4.36 4.77
C SER A 89 -5.27 4.01 4.68
N ILE A 90 -4.68 3.66 5.81
CA ILE A 90 -3.32 3.15 5.93
C ILE A 90 -3.40 1.77 6.57
N MET A 91 -2.85 0.77 5.90
CA MET A 91 -2.83 -0.59 6.38
C MET A 91 -1.39 -1.09 6.41
N LYS A 92 -0.95 -1.59 7.57
CA LYS A 92 0.41 -2.12 7.77
C LYS A 92 0.35 -3.59 8.11
N VAL A 93 1.26 -4.38 7.53
CA VAL A 93 1.37 -5.82 7.73
C VAL A 93 2.80 -6.17 8.11
N ASN A 94 2.95 -6.99 9.14
CA ASN A 94 4.23 -7.60 9.49
C ASN A 94 4.07 -9.12 9.61
N MET A 95 4.72 -9.85 8.71
CA MET A 95 4.75 -11.32 8.69
C MET A 95 6.17 -11.87 8.91
N GLY A 96 6.99 -11.19 9.70
CA GLY A 96 8.36 -11.56 9.97
C GLY A 96 9.31 -11.35 8.77
N ILE A 97 9.26 -12.22 7.77
CA ILE A 97 10.12 -12.13 6.56
C ILE A 97 9.58 -11.16 5.50
N MET A 98 8.33 -10.75 5.63
CA MET A 98 7.66 -9.80 4.74
C MET A 98 6.96 -8.73 5.56
N GLN A 99 7.17 -7.48 5.18
CA GLN A 99 6.42 -6.32 5.64
C GLN A 99 5.79 -5.62 4.44
N MET A 100 4.64 -5.00 4.65
CA MET A 100 3.94 -4.27 3.61
C MET A 100 3.15 -3.12 4.25
N PHE A 101 3.04 -2.01 3.55
CA PHE A 101 1.98 -1.05 3.81
C PHE A 101 1.20 -0.75 2.54
N THR A 102 -0.08 -0.48 2.74
CA THR A 102 -1.02 0.02 1.75
C THR A 102 -1.47 1.40 2.20
N PHE A 103 -1.54 2.36 1.27
CA PHE A 103 -2.01 3.72 1.51
C PHE A 103 -3.00 4.07 0.40
N ILE A 104 -4.28 4.23 0.75
CA ILE A 104 -5.35 4.47 -0.22
C ILE A 104 -6.03 5.79 0.09
N VAL A 105 -6.07 6.67 -0.90
CA VAL A 105 -6.90 7.89 -0.87
C VAL A 105 -8.08 7.70 -1.81
N THR A 106 -9.28 7.77 -1.27
CA THR A 106 -10.54 7.72 -2.02
C THR A 106 -11.14 9.12 -2.08
N PRO A 107 -10.87 9.91 -3.13
CA PRO A 107 -11.39 11.25 -3.26
C PRO A 107 -12.87 11.19 -3.67
N ILE A 108 -13.71 11.78 -2.83
CA ILE A 108 -15.15 11.88 -3.07
C ILE A 108 -15.54 13.30 -3.50
N HIS A 109 -14.91 14.31 -2.88
CA HIS A 109 -15.31 15.70 -3.04
C HIS A 109 -14.66 16.39 -4.25
N LYS A 110 -13.66 15.79 -4.87
CA LYS A 110 -12.91 16.38 -5.99
C LYS A 110 -12.83 15.47 -7.20
N ASN A 111 -12.78 16.08 -8.42
CA ASN A 111 -12.57 15.35 -9.66
C ASN A 111 -11.09 14.99 -9.82
N MET A 112 -10.64 13.93 -9.09
CA MET A 112 -9.27 13.45 -9.13
C MET A 112 -9.25 11.91 -9.02
N PRO A 113 -8.16 11.23 -9.44
CA PRO A 113 -8.07 9.77 -9.41
C PRO A 113 -8.03 9.25 -7.97
N LEU A 114 -8.57 8.04 -7.73
CA LEU A 114 -8.28 7.29 -6.53
C LEU A 114 -6.79 6.90 -6.55
N LEU A 115 -6.10 7.15 -5.45
CA LEU A 115 -4.71 6.78 -5.29
C LEU A 115 -4.60 5.49 -4.46
N SER A 116 -3.93 4.49 -5.00
CA SER A 116 -3.51 3.29 -4.26
C SER A 116 -1.99 3.17 -4.29
N VAL A 117 -1.41 3.00 -3.13
CA VAL A 117 0.03 2.80 -2.94
C VAL A 117 0.25 1.52 -2.15
N ASP A 118 1.05 0.61 -2.69
CA ASP A 118 1.52 -0.58 -1.99
C ASP A 118 3.04 -0.65 -2.01
N TYR A 119 3.64 -0.79 -0.83
CA TYR A 119 5.06 -1.03 -0.66
C TYR A 119 5.29 -2.36 0.05
N MET A 120 6.06 -3.24 -0.58
CA MET A 120 6.37 -4.57 -0.08
C MET A 120 7.88 -4.71 0.18
N TYR A 121 8.22 -5.18 1.35
CA TYR A 121 9.56 -5.46 1.83
C TYR A 121 9.67 -6.97 2.09
N ILE A 122 10.34 -7.70 1.20
CA ILE A 122 10.45 -9.15 1.30
C ILE A 122 11.93 -9.51 1.47
N LEU A 123 12.36 -9.79 2.69
CA LEU A 123 13.77 -9.89 3.03
C LEU A 123 14.50 -8.62 2.57
N GLY A 124 15.59 -8.73 1.80
CA GLY A 124 16.31 -7.58 1.26
C GLY A 124 15.74 -6.98 -0.03
N LYS A 125 14.63 -7.50 -0.55
CA LYS A 125 13.98 -7.03 -1.79
C LYS A 125 12.90 -6.00 -1.47
N ARG A 126 12.64 -5.10 -2.44
CA ARG A 126 11.62 -4.05 -2.40
C ARG A 126 10.76 -4.14 -3.64
N LYS A 127 9.46 -3.92 -3.48
CA LYS A 127 8.52 -3.63 -4.57
C LYS A 127 7.64 -2.47 -4.17
N SER A 128 7.41 -1.55 -5.08
CA SER A 128 6.46 -0.44 -4.90
C SER A 128 5.51 -0.39 -6.07
N TYR A 129 4.26 -0.13 -5.76
CA TYR A 129 3.16 0.06 -6.70
C TYR A 129 2.51 1.39 -6.34
N ILE A 130 2.43 2.31 -7.29
CA ILE A 130 1.69 3.57 -7.15
C ILE A 130 0.74 3.64 -8.34
N GLU A 131 -0.54 3.65 -8.06
CA GLU A 131 -1.61 3.51 -9.02
C GLU A 131 -2.64 4.62 -8.85
N TYR A 132 -2.96 5.29 -9.95
CA TYR A 132 -3.96 6.34 -10.02
C TYR A 132 -5.14 5.84 -10.85
N TYR A 133 -6.21 5.44 -10.15
CA TYR A 133 -7.42 4.90 -10.79
C TYR A 133 -8.34 6.03 -11.25
N ASP A 134 -8.66 6.04 -12.51
CA ASP A 134 -9.54 7.02 -13.17
C ASP A 134 -11.02 6.72 -12.86
N LEU A 135 -11.41 6.84 -11.60
CA LEU A 135 -12.78 6.64 -11.14
C LEU A 135 -13.56 7.95 -11.25
N VAL A 136 -13.69 8.46 -12.48
CA VAL A 136 -14.35 9.71 -12.80
C VAL A 136 -15.17 9.55 -14.10
N GLU A 137 -16.29 10.27 -14.18
CA GLU A 137 -17.12 10.24 -15.39
C GLU A 137 -16.45 10.96 -16.56
N ILE A 138 -15.89 12.13 -16.29
CA ILE A 138 -15.27 12.98 -17.31
C ILE A 138 -13.84 13.34 -16.90
N LYS A 139 -12.91 13.05 -17.79
CA LYS A 139 -11.52 13.52 -17.72
C LYS A 139 -11.43 14.90 -18.39
N ASP A 140 -11.85 15.95 -17.69
CA ASP A 140 -11.74 17.31 -18.18
C ASP A 140 -10.28 17.80 -18.30
N SER A 141 -10.07 18.99 -18.80
CA SER A 141 -8.72 19.54 -19.01
C SER A 141 -7.92 19.67 -17.69
N THR A 142 -8.58 19.94 -16.58
CA THR A 142 -7.95 20.06 -15.25
C THR A 142 -7.52 18.69 -14.75
N TYR A 143 -8.37 17.68 -14.92
CA TYR A 143 -8.05 16.30 -14.60
C TYR A 143 -6.86 15.79 -15.43
N LEU A 144 -6.86 16.02 -16.74
CA LEU A 144 -5.76 15.64 -17.63
C LEU A 144 -4.45 16.35 -17.26
N LYS A 145 -4.52 17.63 -16.87
CA LYS A 145 -3.36 18.37 -16.38
C LYS A 145 -2.77 17.72 -15.10
N LEU A 146 -3.64 17.31 -14.18
CA LEU A 146 -3.22 16.56 -12.99
C LEU A 146 -2.50 15.27 -13.36
N LEU A 147 -3.09 14.44 -14.24
CA LEU A 147 -2.46 13.20 -14.68
C LEU A 147 -1.08 13.44 -15.32
N ASN A 148 -0.95 14.48 -16.14
CA ASN A 148 0.33 14.84 -16.76
C ASN A 148 1.40 15.25 -15.73
N LYS A 149 1.02 15.97 -14.67
CA LYS A 149 1.94 16.32 -13.58
C LYS A 149 2.41 15.06 -12.84
N LEU A 150 1.48 14.14 -12.50
CA LEU A 150 1.78 12.88 -11.84
C LEU A 150 2.70 11.99 -12.69
N ASP A 151 2.42 11.86 -13.99
CA ASP A 151 3.24 11.12 -14.94
C ASP A 151 4.66 11.71 -15.04
N SER A 152 4.78 13.04 -15.02
CA SER A 152 6.08 13.74 -15.04
C SER A 152 6.90 13.44 -13.78
N VAL A 153 6.27 13.36 -12.62
CA VAL A 153 6.96 12.96 -11.36
C VAL A 153 7.49 11.53 -11.49
N ILE A 154 6.66 10.59 -11.95
CA ILE A 154 7.02 9.18 -12.10
C ILE A 154 8.21 9.01 -13.04
N LYS A 155 8.25 9.74 -14.16
CA LYS A 155 9.33 9.70 -15.16
C LYS A 155 10.71 10.07 -14.58
N ASN A 156 10.77 10.89 -13.54
CA ASN A 156 12.04 11.21 -12.86
C ASN A 156 12.67 9.99 -12.20
N PHE A 157 11.92 8.89 -12.04
CA PHE A 157 12.37 7.64 -11.44
C PHE A 157 12.46 6.48 -12.43
N ASP A 158 12.53 6.75 -13.74
CA ASP A 158 12.63 5.71 -14.77
C ASP A 158 13.95 4.93 -14.74
N TYR A 159 14.95 5.45 -14.04
CA TYR A 159 16.20 4.72 -13.77
C TYR A 159 16.01 3.56 -12.77
N LEU A 160 14.93 3.52 -12.01
CA LEU A 160 14.60 2.38 -11.15
C LEU A 160 14.05 1.21 -11.98
N LYS A 161 14.43 0.00 -11.57
CA LYS A 161 13.98 -1.22 -12.25
C LYS A 161 12.45 -1.36 -12.14
N ASN A 162 11.79 -1.63 -13.26
CA ASN A 162 10.35 -1.92 -13.28
C ASN A 162 10.03 -3.33 -12.74
N VAL A 163 8.86 -3.49 -12.14
CA VAL A 163 8.21 -4.78 -11.87
C VAL A 163 7.34 -5.14 -13.07
N GLU A 164 7.45 -6.37 -13.55
CA GLU A 164 6.48 -6.90 -14.50
C GLU A 164 5.18 -7.23 -13.75
N VAL A 165 4.07 -6.71 -14.24
CA VAL A 165 2.73 -6.92 -13.70
C VAL A 165 1.86 -7.51 -14.79
N THR A 166 1.19 -8.60 -14.50
CA THR A 166 0.14 -9.14 -15.38
C THR A 166 -1.10 -8.25 -15.23
N PRO A 167 -1.61 -7.67 -16.33
CA PRO A 167 -2.82 -6.86 -16.27
C PRO A 167 -4.01 -7.66 -15.74
N ASP A 168 -4.74 -7.06 -14.80
CA ASP A 168 -6.01 -7.57 -14.29
C ASP A 168 -7.18 -6.74 -14.87
N TRP A 169 -8.43 -7.08 -14.54
CA TRP A 169 -9.64 -6.43 -15.06
C TRP A 169 -9.66 -4.91 -14.83
N HIS A 170 -9.12 -4.44 -13.70
CA HIS A 170 -9.07 -3.01 -13.36
C HIS A 170 -7.90 -2.25 -13.99
N TYR A 171 -6.99 -2.92 -14.70
CA TYR A 171 -5.80 -2.28 -15.30
C TYR A 171 -6.15 -1.22 -16.34
N CYS A 172 -7.30 -1.36 -17.03
CA CYS A 172 -7.81 -0.36 -17.97
C CYS A 172 -8.22 0.97 -17.31
N LEU A 173 -8.40 0.99 -15.98
CA LEU A 173 -8.70 2.19 -15.19
C LEU A 173 -7.44 2.98 -14.82
N LEU A 174 -6.25 2.50 -15.17
CA LEU A 174 -4.97 3.08 -14.77
C LEU A 174 -4.33 3.84 -15.94
N THR A 175 -4.54 5.15 -16.05
CA THR A 175 -3.82 5.97 -17.03
C THR A 175 -2.38 6.23 -16.55
N VAL A 176 -2.20 6.61 -15.29
CA VAL A 176 -0.89 6.87 -14.67
C VAL A 176 -0.63 5.83 -13.59
N LYS A 177 0.54 5.19 -13.66
CA LYS A 177 0.96 4.16 -12.70
C LYS A 177 2.46 3.96 -12.75
N THR A 178 3.03 3.45 -11.66
CA THR A 178 4.42 3.01 -11.64
C THR A 178 4.61 1.80 -10.73
N PHE A 179 5.38 0.83 -11.22
CA PHE A 179 5.69 -0.41 -10.52
C PHE A 179 7.21 -0.57 -10.50
N LYS A 180 7.84 -0.36 -9.34
CA LYS A 180 9.30 -0.36 -9.22
C LYS A 180 9.78 -1.47 -8.30
N ALA A 181 10.94 -2.04 -8.65
CA ALA A 181 11.66 -3.04 -7.86
C ALA A 181 12.99 -2.49 -7.37
N GLY A 182 13.41 -2.92 -6.19
CA GLY A 182 14.69 -2.52 -5.62
C GLY A 182 15.21 -3.50 -4.58
N LYS A 183 16.27 -3.07 -3.91
CA LYS A 183 16.88 -3.70 -2.74
C LYS A 183 16.99 -2.63 -1.65
N ILE A 184 17.48 -3.00 -0.46
CA ILE A 184 17.74 -2.08 0.67
C ILE A 184 18.47 -0.81 0.22
N LYS A 185 19.47 -0.91 -0.67
CA LYS A 185 20.21 0.24 -1.18
C LYS A 185 19.36 1.25 -1.96
N ASN A 186 18.18 0.85 -2.44
CA ASN A 186 17.25 1.71 -3.18
C ASN A 186 16.16 2.32 -2.28
N ASP A 187 16.21 2.10 -0.96
CA ASP A 187 15.17 2.59 -0.04
C ASP A 187 15.01 4.11 -0.11
N LYS A 188 16.11 4.85 -0.28
CA LYS A 188 16.07 6.31 -0.44
C LYS A 188 15.33 6.72 -1.71
N ASP A 189 15.64 6.09 -2.84
CA ASP A 189 15.01 6.42 -4.13
C ASP A 189 13.52 6.07 -4.14
N LEU A 190 13.17 4.89 -3.61
CA LEU A 190 11.78 4.46 -3.50
C LEU A 190 10.98 5.35 -2.54
N HIS A 191 11.59 5.80 -1.44
CA HIS A 191 10.98 6.75 -0.52
C HIS A 191 10.76 8.11 -1.21
N SER A 192 11.76 8.62 -1.95
CA SER A 192 11.62 9.86 -2.70
C SER A 192 10.55 9.76 -3.80
N LEU A 193 10.41 8.61 -4.47
CA LEU A 193 9.32 8.36 -5.42
C LEU A 193 7.96 8.49 -4.72
N LEU A 194 7.78 7.89 -3.55
CA LEU A 194 6.56 8.02 -2.76
C LEU A 194 6.26 9.47 -2.38
N GLU A 195 7.24 10.15 -1.76
CA GLU A 195 7.07 11.52 -1.29
C GLU A 195 6.72 12.48 -2.44
N ASN A 196 7.45 12.42 -3.55
CA ASN A 196 7.20 13.29 -4.70
C ASN A 196 5.84 13.00 -5.35
N SER A 197 5.43 11.73 -5.44
CA SER A 197 4.13 11.33 -5.96
C SER A 197 2.99 11.85 -5.10
N LEU A 198 3.09 11.72 -3.77
CA LEU A 198 2.09 12.22 -2.82
C LEU A 198 2.07 13.75 -2.79
N MET A 199 3.24 14.39 -2.81
CA MET A 199 3.33 15.85 -2.79
C MET A 199 2.64 16.46 -4.01
N GLU A 200 2.92 15.95 -5.23
CA GLU A 200 2.25 16.43 -6.45
C GLU A 200 0.75 16.16 -6.42
N TYR A 201 0.33 14.97 -5.95
CA TYR A 201 -1.08 14.61 -5.84
C TYR A 201 -1.84 15.58 -4.95
N PHE A 202 -1.33 15.88 -3.75
CA PHE A 202 -2.01 16.75 -2.80
C PHE A 202 -1.86 18.26 -3.12
N ILE A 203 -0.74 18.70 -3.71
CA ILE A 203 -0.60 20.07 -4.21
C ILE A 203 -1.62 20.33 -5.33
N SER A 204 -1.70 19.42 -6.29
CA SER A 204 -2.67 19.53 -7.38
C SER A 204 -4.11 19.47 -6.89
N ALA A 205 -4.40 18.68 -5.83
CA ALA A 205 -5.73 18.63 -5.23
C ALA A 205 -6.21 19.98 -4.69
N LYS A 206 -5.31 20.86 -4.23
CA LYS A 206 -5.66 22.23 -3.77
C LYS A 206 -6.16 23.13 -4.91
N GLU A 207 -5.67 22.88 -6.13
CA GLU A 207 -6.08 23.66 -7.30
C GLU A 207 -7.48 23.26 -7.82
N LEU A 208 -8.00 22.10 -7.39
CA LEU A 208 -9.29 21.56 -7.81
C LEU A 208 -10.44 22.15 -6.96
N GLN A 209 -11.53 22.48 -7.63
CA GLN A 209 -12.77 22.86 -6.94
C GLN A 209 -13.51 21.59 -6.45
N ASN A 210 -14.33 21.78 -5.42
CA ASN A 210 -15.21 20.72 -4.94
C ASN A 210 -16.31 20.43 -5.98
N LEU A 211 -16.69 19.16 -6.09
CA LEU A 211 -17.79 18.72 -6.93
C LEU A 211 -19.13 19.26 -6.41
N ASN A 212 -20.05 19.60 -7.30
CA ASN A 212 -21.43 19.83 -6.93
C ASN A 212 -22.12 18.50 -6.56
N ASN A 213 -23.33 18.58 -6.00
CA ASN A 213 -24.03 17.39 -5.48
C ASN A 213 -24.27 16.32 -6.53
N GLU A 214 -24.58 16.68 -7.78
CA GLU A 214 -24.82 15.75 -8.87
C GLU A 214 -23.54 14.97 -9.21
N LYS A 215 -22.45 15.66 -9.48
CA LYS A 215 -21.14 15.05 -9.77
C LYS A 215 -20.58 14.26 -8.61
N LEU A 216 -20.86 14.65 -7.38
CA LEU A 216 -20.49 13.91 -6.19
C LEU A 216 -21.22 12.56 -6.13
N LEU A 217 -22.52 12.51 -6.41
CA LEU A 217 -23.28 11.26 -6.49
C LEU A 217 -22.76 10.34 -7.61
N GLN A 218 -22.45 10.89 -8.78
CA GLN A 218 -21.85 10.13 -9.89
C GLN A 218 -20.49 9.54 -9.48
N LYS A 219 -19.62 10.33 -8.86
CA LYS A 219 -18.32 9.88 -8.39
C LYS A 219 -18.43 8.75 -7.36
N LYS A 220 -19.36 8.89 -6.41
CA LYS A 220 -19.65 7.82 -5.44
C LYS A 220 -20.08 6.53 -6.15
N GLN A 221 -20.97 6.62 -7.12
CA GLN A 221 -21.46 5.46 -7.86
C GLN A 221 -20.32 4.75 -8.60
N ILE A 222 -19.47 5.49 -9.32
CA ILE A 222 -18.32 4.93 -10.04
C ILE A 222 -17.34 4.27 -9.06
N THR A 223 -17.10 4.89 -7.90
CA THR A 223 -16.22 4.32 -6.86
C THR A 223 -16.81 3.04 -6.28
N LEU A 224 -18.12 2.99 -6.02
CA LEU A 224 -18.83 1.80 -5.56
C LEU A 224 -18.78 0.66 -6.60
N GLU A 225 -18.93 0.97 -7.88
CA GLU A 225 -18.80 -0.02 -8.96
C GLU A 225 -17.40 -0.64 -8.99
N TYR A 226 -16.36 0.18 -8.81
CA TYR A 226 -14.99 -0.31 -8.70
C TYR A 226 -14.80 -1.21 -7.47
N THR A 227 -15.23 -0.78 -6.28
CA THR A 227 -15.06 -1.57 -5.05
C THR A 227 -15.89 -2.86 -5.08
N ASN A 228 -17.10 -2.84 -5.63
CA ASN A 228 -17.90 -4.04 -5.88
C ASN A 228 -17.20 -4.96 -6.89
N GLY A 229 -16.63 -4.41 -7.96
CA GLY A 229 -15.84 -5.15 -8.94
C GLY A 229 -14.64 -5.88 -8.30
N LEU A 230 -13.96 -5.27 -7.32
CA LEU A 230 -12.91 -5.95 -6.55
C LEU A 230 -13.46 -7.17 -5.79
N ILE A 231 -14.65 -7.07 -5.22
CA ILE A 231 -15.28 -8.18 -4.50
C ILE A 231 -15.73 -9.28 -5.46
N GLU A 232 -16.32 -8.92 -6.58
CA GLU A 232 -16.92 -9.87 -7.54
C GLU A 232 -15.87 -10.55 -8.43
N LYS A 233 -14.99 -9.76 -9.04
CA LYS A 233 -14.00 -10.23 -10.03
C LYS A 233 -12.68 -10.66 -9.36
N GLY A 234 -12.48 -10.26 -8.09
CA GLY A 234 -11.28 -10.62 -7.34
C GLY A 234 -10.09 -9.74 -7.63
N GLY A 235 -8.96 -10.19 -7.16
CA GLY A 235 -7.62 -9.61 -7.19
C GLY A 235 -6.82 -10.20 -6.05
N VAL A 236 -5.50 -10.25 -6.15
CA VAL A 236 -4.62 -10.98 -5.22
C VAL A 236 -4.91 -10.62 -3.75
N SER A 237 -4.99 -9.34 -3.43
CA SER A 237 -5.27 -8.88 -2.06
C SER A 237 -6.71 -9.21 -1.64
N THR A 238 -7.69 -8.94 -2.50
CA THR A 238 -9.11 -9.21 -2.23
C THR A 238 -9.37 -10.68 -1.94
N ASP A 239 -8.74 -11.58 -2.70
CA ASP A 239 -8.93 -13.02 -2.53
C ASP A 239 -8.37 -13.53 -1.19
N ILE A 240 -7.29 -12.94 -0.70
CA ILE A 240 -6.76 -13.22 0.65
C ILE A 240 -7.78 -12.80 1.72
N PHE A 241 -8.36 -11.61 1.62
CA PHE A 241 -9.39 -11.14 2.54
C PHE A 241 -10.64 -12.02 2.48
N LYS A 242 -11.17 -12.30 1.29
CA LYS A 242 -12.36 -13.16 1.08
C LYS A 242 -12.16 -14.56 1.67
N LYS A 243 -10.98 -15.16 1.46
CA LYS A 243 -10.65 -16.46 2.01
C LYS A 243 -10.60 -16.48 3.54
N SER A 244 -10.17 -15.37 4.14
CA SER A 244 -9.97 -15.30 5.60
C SER A 244 -11.19 -14.80 6.37
N LEU A 245 -11.90 -13.82 5.83
CA LEU A 245 -13.04 -13.16 6.48
C LEU A 245 -14.40 -13.58 5.92
N GLY A 246 -14.42 -14.16 4.73
CA GLY A 246 -15.61 -14.36 3.93
C GLY A 246 -16.02 -13.10 3.13
N THR A 247 -16.82 -13.30 2.09
CA THR A 247 -17.16 -12.25 1.11
C THR A 247 -17.85 -11.04 1.74
N GLN A 248 -18.85 -11.26 2.62
CA GLN A 248 -19.62 -10.17 3.23
C GLN A 248 -18.78 -9.31 4.19
N ALA A 249 -17.92 -9.93 5.02
CA ALA A 249 -17.07 -9.19 5.93
C ALA A 249 -15.96 -8.44 5.17
N THR A 250 -15.44 -9.01 4.07
CA THR A 250 -14.49 -8.32 3.18
C THR A 250 -15.15 -7.11 2.53
N LYS A 251 -16.38 -7.26 2.00
CA LYS A 251 -17.12 -6.14 1.43
C LYS A 251 -17.33 -5.02 2.45
N ARG A 252 -17.79 -5.34 3.66
CA ARG A 252 -17.95 -4.34 4.73
C ARG A 252 -16.64 -3.65 5.07
N PHE A 253 -15.55 -4.38 5.18
CA PHE A 253 -14.23 -3.80 5.45
C PHE A 253 -13.79 -2.85 4.32
N PHE A 254 -14.04 -3.21 3.07
CA PHE A 254 -13.73 -2.34 1.92
C PHE A 254 -14.59 -1.07 1.95
N ASP A 255 -15.91 -1.21 2.13
CA ASP A 255 -16.85 -0.10 2.08
C ASP A 255 -16.71 0.85 3.29
N GLU A 256 -16.55 0.31 4.49
CA GLU A 256 -16.51 1.12 5.71
C GLU A 256 -15.12 1.68 6.02
N THR A 257 -14.05 0.94 5.66
CA THR A 257 -12.70 1.26 6.12
C THR A 257 -11.72 1.50 4.98
N LEU A 258 -11.50 0.50 4.12
CA LEU A 258 -10.41 0.57 3.15
C LEU A 258 -10.62 1.67 2.11
N PHE A 259 -11.81 1.74 1.53
CA PHE A 259 -12.20 2.79 0.58
C PHE A 259 -13.13 3.83 1.20
N GLY A 260 -13.78 3.52 2.33
CA GLY A 260 -14.65 4.43 3.04
C GLY A 260 -15.92 4.82 2.27
N THR A 261 -16.32 4.05 1.26
CA THR A 261 -17.46 4.37 0.38
C THR A 261 -18.80 4.42 1.12
N ALA A 262 -18.94 3.75 2.26
CA ALA A 262 -20.11 3.78 3.11
C ALA A 262 -20.21 5.05 3.98
N ASN A 263 -19.15 5.86 4.06
CA ASN A 263 -19.08 7.02 4.95
C ASN A 263 -19.58 8.33 4.28
N TYR A 264 -19.96 8.29 3.01
CA TYR A 264 -20.30 9.45 2.20
C TYR A 264 -21.68 9.36 1.53
#